data_8804dc432a7de00e00918fab84d55fc6
#
_entry.id   8804dc432a7de00e00918fab84d55fc6
#
_cell.length_a   1.000
_cell.length_b   1.000
_cell.length_c   1.000
_cell.angle_alpha   90.00
_cell.angle_beta   90.00
_cell.angle_gamma   90.00
#
_symmetry.space_group_name_H-M   'P 1'
#
loop_
_entity.id
_entity.type
_entity.pdbx_description
1 polymer ?
#
loop_
_entity_poly.entity_id
_entity_poly.type
_entity_poly.pdbx_seq_one_letter_code
_entity_poly.pdbx_strand_id
1 'polypeptide(L)'
;MNKVCLVFIIFMMSLSLQGEEEKNSEFAIFPQFAYSQETGFWGGLITYYRYGLNKFPDLKNHLDFMAMYTEKNQLKLRFFPKFNFPISKSEINLDATFMKWPSEFYGVNNTDPQAEMYEFTPEIFEFQLDWEYNLRSRWALHFYSDQVHSVITQRENAAIMKNVPGNESYLLSGIGAGISYDSRDSEDFTSKGLYANVKIESYCSWLGSYYDYEKVTLDLREFISINQNHVFAFQQYVSFRSGQSPFYRLFKLGEYVRAYKDELFLNKNGIAFRAEYRFFPFKGKIGKRIGFALFFDTGQGMQSVKDVNIADFRCSVGAGIRISIFTDDRFNLRFDYGRCNANSAVDISGGETF
;
A
#
# COMPACT_ATOMS: atom_id res chain seq x y z
N MET A 1 27.13 22.31 5.26
CA MET A 1 27.90 21.73 4.12
C MET A 1 26.93 20.93 3.29
N ASN A 2 26.62 21.44 2.13
CA ASN A 2 25.57 20.95 1.24
C ASN A 2 25.95 19.57 0.68
N LYS A 3 25.19 18.54 1.06
CA LYS A 3 25.20 17.28 0.31
C LYS A 3 24.32 17.48 -0.93
N VAL A 4 24.97 17.67 -2.05
CA VAL A 4 24.37 17.67 -3.38
C VAL A 4 23.72 16.30 -3.58
N CYS A 5 22.41 16.28 -3.73
CA CYS A 5 21.68 15.11 -4.21
C CYS A 5 22.17 14.77 -5.61
N LEU A 6 22.98 13.74 -5.70
CA LEU A 6 23.35 13.13 -6.97
C LEU A 6 22.12 12.31 -7.42
N VAL A 7 21.36 12.86 -8.35
CA VAL A 7 20.26 12.12 -9.02
C VAL A 7 20.91 11.09 -9.93
N PHE A 8 21.02 9.85 -9.47
CA PHE A 8 21.33 8.72 -10.32
C PHE A 8 20.05 8.33 -11.07
N ILE A 9 19.98 8.68 -12.33
CA ILE A 9 19.05 8.05 -13.29
C ILE A 9 19.56 6.63 -13.50
N ILE A 10 19.02 5.68 -12.76
CA ILE A 10 19.31 4.26 -12.99
C ILE A 10 18.40 3.80 -14.12
N PHE A 11 19.02 3.56 -15.25
CA PHE A 11 18.41 2.89 -16.41
C PHE A 11 17.93 1.51 -15.96
N MET A 12 16.62 1.25 -15.96
CA MET A 12 16.09 -0.10 -15.86
C MET A 12 16.49 -0.88 -17.11
N MET A 13 17.52 -1.68 -17.01
CA MET A 13 17.75 -2.77 -17.94
C MET A 13 16.73 -3.86 -17.58
N SER A 14 15.66 -3.97 -18.33
CA SER A 14 14.82 -5.16 -18.38
C SER A 14 15.68 -6.29 -18.99
N LEU A 15 16.33 -7.06 -18.15
CA LEU A 15 16.80 -8.38 -18.52
C LEU A 15 15.56 -9.28 -18.54
N SER A 16 14.82 -9.27 -19.65
CA SER A 16 13.90 -10.37 -19.95
C SER A 16 14.76 -11.57 -20.28
N LEU A 17 15.04 -12.41 -19.31
CA LEU A 17 15.40 -13.79 -19.59
C LEU A 17 14.10 -14.46 -20.08
N GLN A 18 13.86 -14.39 -21.38
CA GLN A 18 12.85 -15.21 -22.05
C GLN A 18 13.35 -16.66 -21.97
N GLY A 19 12.81 -17.42 -21.01
CA GLY A 19 12.82 -18.89 -21.10
C GLY A 19 11.95 -19.32 -22.29
N GLU A 20 12.27 -20.45 -22.90
CA GLU A 20 11.52 -21.01 -24.02
C GLU A 20 10.00 -20.93 -23.78
N GLU A 21 9.30 -20.32 -24.72
CA GLU A 21 7.84 -20.21 -24.73
C GLU A 21 7.22 -21.61 -24.83
N GLU A 22 6.85 -22.21 -23.72
CA GLU A 22 5.67 -23.07 -23.74
C GLU A 22 4.47 -22.15 -24.02
N LYS A 23 3.70 -22.46 -25.05
CA LYS A 23 2.63 -21.64 -25.67
C LYS A 23 1.61 -20.98 -24.71
N ASN A 24 1.71 -21.14 -23.38
CA ASN A 24 0.75 -20.69 -22.39
C ASN A 24 1.35 -20.14 -21.08
N SER A 25 2.65 -19.98 -20.95
CA SER A 25 3.26 -19.44 -19.73
C SER A 25 4.29 -18.35 -20.02
N GLU A 26 4.37 -17.36 -19.15
CA GLU A 26 5.29 -16.22 -19.23
C GLU A 26 6.04 -16.11 -17.90
N PHE A 27 7.34 -15.95 -17.94
CA PHE A 27 8.17 -15.68 -16.78
C PHE A 27 8.97 -14.41 -16.99
N ALA A 28 8.98 -13.54 -15.99
CA ALA A 28 9.75 -12.31 -16.02
C ALA A 28 10.35 -11.98 -14.64
N ILE A 29 11.52 -11.37 -14.63
CA ILE A 29 12.18 -10.84 -13.43
C ILE A 29 12.44 -9.36 -13.65
N PHE A 30 12.02 -8.55 -12.68
CA PHE A 30 12.24 -7.11 -12.72
C PHE A 30 13.02 -6.67 -11.48
N PRO A 31 14.22 -6.10 -11.63
CA PRO A 31 14.88 -5.40 -10.54
C PRO A 31 14.09 -4.13 -10.20
N GLN A 32 13.97 -3.86 -8.90
CA GLN A 32 13.30 -2.67 -8.38
C GLN A 32 14.25 -1.88 -7.50
N PHE A 33 14.17 -0.56 -7.62
CA PHE A 33 14.91 0.38 -6.79
C PHE A 33 14.01 1.57 -6.49
N ALA A 34 13.99 2.02 -5.25
CA ALA A 34 13.24 3.19 -4.88
C ALA A 34 13.86 3.88 -3.65
N TYR A 35 13.25 4.96 -3.24
CA TYR A 35 13.62 5.71 -2.06
C TYR A 35 12.38 6.26 -1.37
N SER A 36 12.33 6.11 -0.06
CA SER A 36 11.34 6.79 0.78
C SER A 36 11.99 7.31 2.07
N GLN A 37 11.31 8.19 2.76
CA GLN A 37 11.77 8.67 4.07
C GLN A 37 11.83 7.54 5.09
N GLU A 38 10.92 6.58 4.99
CA GLU A 38 10.84 5.44 5.91
C GLU A 38 11.97 4.44 5.67
N THR A 39 12.24 4.09 4.43
CA THR A 39 13.16 2.99 4.07
C THR A 39 14.60 3.47 3.78
N GLY A 40 14.79 4.75 3.45
CA GLY A 40 15.98 5.18 2.72
C GLY A 40 15.99 4.58 1.31
N PHE A 41 17.16 4.37 0.73
CA PHE A 41 17.28 3.62 -0.52
C PHE A 41 16.98 2.13 -0.28
N TRP A 42 16.26 1.54 -1.21
CA TRP A 42 16.05 0.11 -1.21
C TRP A 42 16.22 -0.49 -2.60
N GLY A 43 16.61 -1.74 -2.62
CA GLY A 43 16.72 -2.56 -3.81
C GLY A 43 16.02 -3.89 -3.63
N GLY A 44 15.56 -4.45 -4.72
CA GLY A 44 14.86 -5.71 -4.69
C GLY A 44 14.64 -6.29 -6.07
N LEU A 45 13.93 -7.38 -6.08
CA LEU A 45 13.47 -8.03 -7.31
C LEU A 45 12.01 -8.46 -7.16
N ILE A 46 11.29 -8.41 -8.25
CA ILE A 46 9.98 -9.03 -8.37
C ILE A 46 10.00 -10.02 -9.52
N THR A 47 9.46 -11.20 -9.30
CA THR A 47 9.31 -12.23 -10.33
C THR A 47 7.83 -12.40 -10.63
N TYR A 48 7.51 -12.52 -11.89
CA TYR A 48 6.17 -12.81 -12.38
C TYR A 48 6.19 -14.13 -13.12
N TYR A 49 5.36 -15.06 -12.69
CA TYR A 49 5.10 -16.28 -13.46
C TYR A 49 3.60 -16.35 -13.74
N ARG A 50 3.24 -16.18 -15.00
CA ARG A 50 1.86 -16.21 -15.48
C ARG A 50 1.63 -17.43 -16.34
N TYR A 51 0.54 -18.15 -16.11
CA TYR A 51 0.17 -19.29 -16.94
C TYR A 51 -1.33 -19.26 -17.28
N GLY A 52 -1.62 -19.56 -18.56
CA GLY A 52 -2.98 -19.52 -19.09
C GLY A 52 -3.80 -20.73 -18.67
N LEU A 53 -5.11 -20.57 -18.65
CA LEU A 53 -6.08 -21.65 -18.45
C LEU A 53 -6.49 -22.19 -19.82
N ASN A 54 -6.31 -23.49 -20.09
CA ASN A 54 -6.53 -24.12 -21.41
C ASN A 54 -7.88 -23.80 -22.07
N LYS A 55 -8.94 -23.62 -21.28
CA LYS A 55 -10.29 -23.30 -21.77
C LYS A 55 -10.61 -21.80 -21.80
N PHE A 56 -9.77 -20.97 -21.20
CA PHE A 56 -9.95 -19.54 -21.04
C PHE A 56 -8.61 -18.81 -21.23
N PRO A 57 -8.09 -18.73 -22.48
CA PRO A 57 -6.73 -18.27 -22.75
C PRO A 57 -6.47 -16.80 -22.35
N ASP A 58 -7.53 -16.00 -22.25
CA ASP A 58 -7.44 -14.60 -21.83
C ASP A 58 -7.28 -14.43 -20.31
N LEU A 59 -7.53 -15.51 -19.52
CA LEU A 59 -7.36 -15.50 -18.07
C LEU A 59 -6.06 -16.22 -17.71
N LYS A 60 -5.20 -15.53 -16.97
CA LYS A 60 -3.94 -16.06 -16.48
C LYS A 60 -3.93 -16.16 -14.98
N ASN A 61 -3.46 -17.28 -14.45
CA ASN A 61 -3.06 -17.37 -13.06
C ASN A 61 -1.68 -16.78 -12.88
N HIS A 62 -1.38 -16.29 -11.70
CA HIS A 62 -0.12 -15.65 -11.38
C HIS A 62 0.52 -16.32 -10.17
N LEU A 63 1.85 -16.50 -10.21
CA LEU A 63 2.67 -16.88 -9.07
C LEU A 63 3.77 -15.81 -8.96
N ASP A 64 3.50 -14.80 -8.17
CA ASP A 64 4.37 -13.64 -8.10
C ASP A 64 5.15 -13.66 -6.77
N PHE A 65 6.43 -13.32 -6.82
CA PHE A 65 7.31 -13.27 -5.66
C PHE A 65 8.09 -11.96 -5.66
N MET A 66 8.27 -11.36 -4.49
CA MET A 66 9.05 -10.15 -4.28
C MET A 66 10.03 -10.35 -3.12
N ALA A 67 11.27 -9.89 -3.33
CA ALA A 67 12.26 -9.74 -2.28
C ALA A 67 12.78 -8.30 -2.29
N MET A 68 12.88 -7.68 -1.11
CA MET A 68 13.29 -6.30 -0.94
C MET A 68 14.19 -6.16 0.28
N TYR A 69 15.25 -5.35 0.14
CA TYR A 69 16.14 -4.98 1.23
C TYR A 69 16.45 -3.48 1.19
N THR A 70 16.51 -2.85 2.36
CA THR A 70 16.62 -1.40 2.48
C THR A 70 17.89 -0.94 3.16
N GLU A 71 18.26 0.32 2.97
CA GLU A 71 19.38 0.99 3.65
C GLU A 71 19.26 0.93 5.18
N LYS A 72 18.03 0.90 5.70
CA LYS A 72 17.74 0.79 7.13
C LYS A 72 17.66 -0.65 7.65
N ASN A 73 18.27 -1.62 6.94
CA ASN A 73 18.29 -3.05 7.29
C ASN A 73 16.91 -3.70 7.39
N GLN A 74 15.94 -3.19 6.65
CA GLN A 74 14.62 -3.79 6.54
C GLN A 74 14.64 -4.85 5.43
N LEU A 75 14.06 -6.02 5.72
CA LEU A 75 13.90 -7.14 4.78
C LEU A 75 12.41 -7.45 4.63
N LYS A 76 11.96 -7.59 3.38
CA LYS A 76 10.62 -8.07 3.07
C LYS A 76 10.68 -9.13 1.98
N LEU A 77 10.06 -10.28 2.24
CA LEU A 77 9.83 -11.35 1.29
C LEU A 77 8.32 -11.53 1.16
N ARG A 78 7.80 -11.57 -0.06
CA ARG A 78 6.38 -11.68 -0.31
C ARG A 78 6.12 -12.64 -1.46
N PHE A 79 5.21 -13.59 -1.25
CA PHE A 79 4.68 -14.49 -2.27
C PHE A 79 3.18 -14.23 -2.38
N PHE A 80 2.69 -13.85 -3.56
CA PHE A 80 1.32 -13.37 -3.74
C PHE A 80 0.67 -13.94 -5.00
N PRO A 81 0.33 -15.23 -4.98
CA PRO A 81 -0.32 -15.89 -6.10
C PRO A 81 -1.79 -15.48 -6.25
N LYS A 82 -2.24 -15.50 -7.52
CA LYS A 82 -3.61 -15.22 -7.94
C LYS A 82 -4.14 -16.36 -8.78
N PHE A 83 -5.27 -16.94 -8.39
CA PHE A 83 -5.92 -18.05 -9.07
C PHE A 83 -7.31 -17.66 -9.55
N ASN A 84 -7.54 -17.81 -10.85
CA ASN A 84 -8.82 -17.51 -11.49
C ASN A 84 -9.64 -18.77 -11.68
N PHE A 85 -10.92 -18.72 -11.30
CA PHE A 85 -11.90 -19.78 -11.45
C PHE A 85 -13.08 -19.30 -12.30
N PRO A 86 -12.95 -19.25 -13.64
CA PRO A 86 -13.92 -18.58 -14.51
C PRO A 86 -15.32 -19.25 -14.50
N ILE A 87 -15.40 -20.56 -14.27
CA ILE A 87 -16.68 -21.26 -14.21
C ILE A 87 -17.50 -20.83 -12.98
N SER A 88 -16.85 -20.68 -11.83
CA SER A 88 -17.47 -20.19 -10.60
C SER A 88 -17.51 -18.66 -10.50
N LYS A 89 -16.99 -17.94 -11.49
CA LYS A 89 -16.84 -16.48 -11.49
C LYS A 89 -16.11 -15.98 -10.24
N SER A 90 -15.12 -16.71 -9.79
CA SER A 90 -14.39 -16.38 -8.57
C SER A 90 -12.89 -16.31 -8.82
N GLU A 91 -12.23 -15.63 -7.91
CA GLU A 91 -10.80 -15.44 -7.88
C GLU A 91 -10.31 -15.66 -6.45
N ILE A 92 -9.14 -16.22 -6.27
CA ILE A 92 -8.47 -16.34 -4.98
C ILE A 92 -7.13 -15.63 -5.09
N ASN A 93 -6.96 -14.61 -4.27
CA ASN A 93 -5.70 -13.92 -4.05
C ASN A 93 -5.14 -14.35 -2.69
N LEU A 94 -3.90 -14.81 -2.69
CA LEU A 94 -3.15 -15.13 -1.49
C LEU A 94 -2.00 -14.15 -1.34
N ASP A 95 -1.60 -13.90 -0.11
CA ASP A 95 -0.43 -13.10 0.22
C ASP A 95 0.26 -13.72 1.43
N ALA A 96 1.47 -14.22 1.23
CA ALA A 96 2.34 -14.69 2.29
C ALA A 96 3.54 -13.76 2.38
N THR A 97 3.59 -12.95 3.43
CA THR A 97 4.63 -11.95 3.66
C THR A 97 5.43 -12.29 4.91
N PHE A 98 6.75 -12.34 4.77
CA PHE A 98 7.68 -12.27 5.89
C PHE A 98 8.40 -10.92 5.85
N MET A 99 8.48 -10.25 6.99
CA MET A 99 9.27 -9.03 7.11
C MET A 99 9.99 -8.95 8.46
N LYS A 100 11.22 -8.46 8.39
CA LYS A 100 11.98 -7.93 9.52
C LYS A 100 12.15 -6.44 9.26
N TRP A 101 11.52 -5.61 10.10
CA TRP A 101 11.28 -4.22 9.74
C TRP A 101 11.66 -3.26 10.87
N PRO A 102 12.97 -2.94 11.05
CA PRO A 102 13.36 -1.84 11.93
C PRO A 102 12.51 -0.61 11.68
N SER A 103 11.83 -0.15 12.70
CA SER A 103 10.83 0.94 12.66
C SER A 103 11.01 1.89 13.82
N GLU A 104 10.35 3.03 13.71
CA GLU A 104 10.32 4.09 14.70
C GLU A 104 8.98 4.06 15.46
N PHE A 105 9.00 4.30 16.77
CA PHE A 105 7.81 4.38 17.61
C PHE A 105 7.75 5.73 18.32
N TYR A 106 6.67 6.45 18.16
CA TYR A 106 6.44 7.78 18.72
C TYR A 106 5.32 7.79 19.78
N GLY A 107 4.90 6.61 20.22
CA GLY A 107 3.75 6.43 21.10
C GLY A 107 2.44 6.22 20.33
N VAL A 108 1.45 5.72 21.06
CA VAL A 108 0.08 5.60 20.57
C VAL A 108 -0.69 6.87 20.92
N ASN A 109 -1.52 7.36 20.01
CA ASN A 109 -2.29 8.61 20.16
C ASN A 109 -1.40 9.86 20.25
N ASN A 110 -0.24 9.81 19.65
CA ASN A 110 0.62 10.97 19.58
C ASN A 110 -0.05 12.10 18.78
N THR A 111 0.05 13.32 19.28
CA THR A 111 -0.43 14.55 18.63
C THR A 111 0.71 15.52 18.32
N ASP A 112 1.90 15.27 18.86
CA ASP A 112 3.07 16.10 18.68
C ASP A 112 3.89 15.64 17.45
N PRO A 113 4.07 16.49 16.42
CA PRO A 113 4.90 16.15 15.27
C PRO A 113 6.41 16.09 15.60
N GLN A 114 6.83 16.55 16.79
CA GLN A 114 8.20 16.51 17.31
C GLN A 114 8.38 15.50 18.45
N ALA A 115 7.46 14.53 18.59
CA ALA A 115 7.53 13.51 19.62
C ALA A 115 8.85 12.77 19.61
N GLU A 116 9.30 12.36 20.80
CA GLU A 116 10.51 11.55 20.96
C GLU A 116 10.33 10.19 20.28
N MET A 117 11.37 9.78 19.58
CA MET A 117 11.38 8.59 18.74
C MET A 117 12.17 7.48 19.44
N TYR A 118 11.66 6.26 19.37
CA TYR A 118 12.30 5.05 19.88
C TYR A 118 12.34 3.98 18.80
N GLU A 119 13.46 3.31 18.64
CA GLU A 119 13.61 2.25 17.65
C GLU A 119 13.07 0.91 18.20
N PHE A 120 12.41 0.17 17.33
CA PHE A 120 12.03 -1.22 17.56
C PHE A 120 12.10 -2.03 16.29
N THR A 121 12.23 -3.35 16.40
CA THR A 121 12.31 -4.23 15.24
C THR A 121 11.29 -5.36 15.37
N PRO A 122 10.16 -5.30 14.65
CA PRO A 122 9.26 -6.42 14.50
C PRO A 122 9.77 -7.42 13.46
N GLU A 123 9.60 -8.70 13.75
CA GLU A 123 9.61 -9.77 12.76
C GLU A 123 8.18 -10.27 12.62
N ILE A 124 7.64 -10.18 11.40
CA ILE A 124 6.24 -10.45 11.12
C ILE A 124 6.15 -11.49 10.01
N PHE A 125 5.37 -12.52 10.26
CA PHE A 125 4.85 -13.42 9.23
C PHE A 125 3.35 -13.19 9.11
N GLU A 126 2.90 -12.83 7.91
CA GLU A 126 1.50 -12.55 7.60
C GLU A 126 1.05 -13.43 6.44
N PHE A 127 -0.11 -14.05 6.59
CA PHE A 127 -0.77 -14.79 5.54
C PHE A 127 -2.19 -14.29 5.36
N GLN A 128 -2.49 -13.80 4.17
CA GLN A 128 -3.80 -13.29 3.81
C GLN A 128 -4.40 -14.12 2.67
N LEU A 129 -5.69 -14.32 2.75
CA LEU A 129 -6.52 -14.88 1.68
C LEU A 129 -7.65 -13.90 1.40
N ASP A 130 -7.86 -13.58 0.13
CA ASP A 130 -9.04 -12.90 -0.37
C ASP A 130 -9.69 -13.77 -1.45
N TRP A 131 -10.86 -14.31 -1.13
CA TRP A 131 -11.71 -14.98 -2.10
C TRP A 131 -12.73 -13.99 -2.62
N GLU A 132 -12.63 -13.67 -3.89
CA GLU A 132 -13.52 -12.78 -4.60
C GLU A 132 -14.54 -13.56 -5.43
N TYR A 133 -15.81 -13.21 -5.32
CA TYR A 133 -16.89 -13.74 -6.13
C TYR A 133 -17.56 -12.63 -6.94
N ASN A 134 -17.41 -12.69 -8.26
CA ASN A 134 -17.94 -11.71 -9.20
C ASN A 134 -19.47 -11.88 -9.37
N LEU A 135 -20.25 -10.95 -8.83
CA LEU A 135 -21.71 -10.97 -8.89
C LEU A 135 -22.23 -10.61 -10.27
N ARG A 136 -21.98 -9.41 -10.71
CA ARG A 136 -22.34 -8.87 -12.03
C ARG A 136 -21.45 -7.69 -12.37
N SER A 137 -20.98 -7.68 -13.63
CA SER A 137 -20.37 -6.54 -14.34
C SER A 137 -19.27 -5.76 -13.60
N ARG A 138 -19.50 -5.31 -12.36
CA ARG A 138 -18.61 -4.40 -11.60
C ARG A 138 -18.68 -4.63 -10.10
N TRP A 139 -19.48 -5.54 -9.63
CA TRP A 139 -19.67 -5.84 -8.21
C TRP A 139 -19.05 -7.18 -7.87
N ALA A 140 -18.32 -7.22 -6.78
CA ALA A 140 -17.80 -8.45 -6.22
C ALA A 140 -18.08 -8.56 -4.73
N LEU A 141 -18.27 -9.79 -4.25
CA LEU A 141 -18.26 -10.13 -2.83
C LEU A 141 -16.90 -10.68 -2.48
N HIS A 142 -16.43 -10.35 -1.30
CA HIS A 142 -15.14 -10.80 -0.79
C HIS A 142 -15.31 -11.56 0.51
N PHE A 143 -14.50 -12.59 0.68
CA PHE A 143 -14.30 -13.27 1.95
C PHE A 143 -12.80 -13.26 2.27
N TYR A 144 -12.46 -12.73 3.43
CA TYR A 144 -11.08 -12.53 3.87
C TYR A 144 -10.71 -13.48 5.00
N SER A 145 -9.45 -13.94 4.99
CA SER A 145 -8.80 -14.52 6.15
C SER A 145 -7.43 -13.85 6.32
N ASP A 146 -7.09 -13.49 7.53
CA ASP A 146 -5.82 -12.83 7.88
C ASP A 146 -5.21 -13.51 9.10
N GLN A 147 -3.98 -14.02 8.94
CA GLN A 147 -3.20 -14.68 9.99
C GLN A 147 -1.89 -13.93 10.14
N VAL A 148 -1.60 -13.46 11.34
CA VAL A 148 -0.37 -12.69 11.62
C VAL A 148 0.33 -13.25 12.84
N HIS A 149 1.59 -13.60 12.68
CA HIS A 149 2.50 -13.87 13.78
C HIS A 149 3.53 -12.75 13.86
N SER A 150 3.61 -12.05 14.98
CA SER A 150 4.53 -10.94 15.18
C SER A 150 5.36 -11.13 16.46
N VAL A 151 6.65 -10.84 16.34
CA VAL A 151 7.60 -10.85 17.46
C VAL A 151 8.41 -9.57 17.40
N ILE A 152 8.52 -8.83 18.49
CA ILE A 152 9.45 -7.69 18.59
C ILE A 152 10.79 -8.19 19.10
N THR A 153 11.80 -8.21 18.21
CA THR A 153 13.12 -8.79 18.50
C THR A 153 14.08 -7.80 19.11
N GLN A 154 13.91 -6.50 18.87
CA GLN A 154 14.75 -5.42 19.40
C GLN A 154 13.89 -4.25 19.85
N ARG A 155 14.29 -3.59 20.95
CA ARG A 155 13.62 -2.40 21.52
C ARG A 155 14.69 -1.52 22.15
N GLU A 156 14.73 -0.25 21.76
CA GLU A 156 15.63 0.71 22.36
C GLU A 156 15.24 1.02 23.82
N ASN A 157 13.96 1.21 24.08
CA ASN A 157 13.43 1.48 25.41
C ASN A 157 12.19 0.63 25.70
N ALA A 158 12.41 -0.54 26.34
CA ALA A 158 11.33 -1.46 26.67
C ALA A 158 10.29 -0.88 27.64
N ALA A 159 10.66 0.10 28.48
CA ALA A 159 9.76 0.66 29.49
C ALA A 159 8.60 1.45 28.84
N ILE A 160 8.86 2.17 27.74
CA ILE A 160 7.84 2.99 27.04
C ILE A 160 6.81 2.09 26.36
N MET A 161 7.24 0.95 25.84
CA MET A 161 6.34 0.01 25.16
C MET A 161 5.64 -0.96 26.10
N LYS A 162 6.00 -1.01 27.39
CA LYS A 162 5.58 -2.06 28.35
C LYS A 162 4.07 -2.29 28.43
N ASN A 163 3.28 -1.23 28.30
CA ASN A 163 1.83 -1.29 28.39
C ASN A 163 1.13 -1.12 27.05
N VAL A 164 1.89 -1.14 25.96
CA VAL A 164 1.34 -0.97 24.61
C VAL A 164 0.91 -2.34 24.06
N PRO A 165 -0.36 -2.53 23.69
CA PRO A 165 -0.80 -3.79 23.08
C PRO A 165 0.02 -4.14 21.83
N GLY A 166 0.54 -5.38 21.80
CA GLY A 166 1.40 -5.84 20.70
C GLY A 166 2.90 -5.59 20.91
N ASN A 167 3.29 -5.15 22.11
CA ASN A 167 4.71 -4.99 22.47
C ASN A 167 5.46 -6.32 22.68
N GLU A 168 4.74 -7.43 22.74
CA GLU A 168 5.28 -8.78 22.88
C GLU A 168 4.91 -9.62 21.65
N SER A 169 5.32 -10.89 21.65
CA SER A 169 4.90 -11.82 20.62
C SER A 169 3.39 -12.07 20.68
N TYR A 170 2.74 -12.01 19.52
CA TYR A 170 1.31 -12.30 19.42
C TYR A 170 0.98 -13.01 18.11
N LEU A 171 -0.13 -13.74 18.15
CA LEU A 171 -0.81 -14.29 16.99
C LEU A 171 -2.13 -13.53 16.79
N LEU A 172 -2.42 -13.11 15.57
CA LEU A 172 -3.74 -12.67 15.15
C LEU A 172 -4.33 -13.68 14.19
N SER A 173 -5.60 -13.95 14.37
CA SER A 173 -6.37 -14.78 13.46
C SER A 173 -7.72 -14.10 13.24
N GLY A 174 -7.95 -13.68 12.00
CA GLY A 174 -9.13 -12.93 11.61
C GLY A 174 -9.80 -13.48 10.37
N ILE A 175 -11.10 -13.24 10.32
CA ILE A 175 -11.93 -13.47 9.14
C ILE A 175 -12.69 -12.20 8.82
N GLY A 176 -13.10 -12.04 7.57
CA GLY A 176 -13.84 -10.87 7.15
C GLY A 176 -14.67 -11.11 5.91
N ALA A 177 -15.55 -10.16 5.65
CA ALA A 177 -16.34 -10.09 4.44
C ALA A 177 -16.35 -8.67 3.89
N GLY A 178 -16.57 -8.54 2.61
CA GLY A 178 -16.62 -7.25 1.95
C GLY A 178 -17.44 -7.26 0.67
N ILE A 179 -17.69 -6.06 0.19
CA ILE A 179 -18.29 -5.83 -1.12
C ILE A 179 -17.51 -4.74 -1.83
N SER A 180 -17.19 -4.96 -3.09
CA SER A 180 -16.54 -3.96 -3.93
C SER A 180 -17.37 -3.64 -5.18
N TYR A 181 -17.16 -2.43 -5.66
CA TYR A 181 -17.60 -1.95 -6.96
C TYR A 181 -16.39 -1.39 -7.69
N ASP A 182 -16.09 -1.89 -8.88
CA ASP A 182 -14.98 -1.40 -9.70
C ASP A 182 -15.44 -1.09 -11.13
N SER A 183 -15.31 0.16 -11.51
CA SER A 183 -15.59 0.65 -12.86
C SER A 183 -14.39 1.36 -13.49
N ARG A 184 -13.22 1.23 -12.89
CA ARG A 184 -11.98 1.81 -13.41
C ARG A 184 -11.67 1.26 -14.79
N ASP A 185 -11.04 2.10 -15.60
CA ASP A 185 -10.59 1.72 -16.94
C ASP A 185 -9.28 0.93 -16.94
N SER A 186 -8.48 1.06 -15.89
CA SER A 186 -7.23 0.34 -15.66
C SER A 186 -6.93 0.31 -14.16
N GLU A 187 -6.27 -0.74 -13.69
CA GLU A 187 -5.80 -0.83 -12.29
C GLU A 187 -4.46 -0.09 -12.11
N ASP A 188 -3.55 -0.19 -13.09
CA ASP A 188 -2.19 0.37 -12.99
C ASP A 188 -2.15 1.89 -13.20
N PHE A 189 -2.95 2.40 -14.14
CA PHE A 189 -3.10 3.82 -14.43
C PHE A 189 -4.55 4.15 -14.70
N THR A 190 -5.29 4.38 -13.65
CA THR A 190 -6.69 4.74 -13.77
C THR A 190 -6.85 6.17 -14.26
N SER A 191 -7.60 6.36 -15.34
CA SER A 191 -7.95 7.68 -15.87
C SER A 191 -9.39 8.07 -15.59
N LYS A 192 -10.29 7.12 -15.50
CA LYS A 192 -11.72 7.35 -15.22
C LYS A 192 -12.35 6.16 -14.53
N GLY A 193 -13.39 6.44 -13.78
CA GLY A 193 -14.19 5.42 -13.11
C GLY A 193 -14.17 5.56 -11.60
N LEU A 194 -14.83 4.63 -10.94
CA LEU A 194 -15.02 4.57 -9.50
C LEU A 194 -14.58 3.21 -8.99
N TYR A 195 -13.83 3.20 -7.91
CA TYR A 195 -13.59 2.05 -7.06
C TYR A 195 -14.17 2.32 -5.68
N ALA A 196 -14.95 1.40 -5.15
CA ALA A 196 -15.48 1.46 -3.80
C ALA A 196 -15.35 0.07 -3.15
N ASN A 197 -14.79 -0.01 -1.96
CA ASN A 197 -14.68 -1.24 -1.18
C ASN A 197 -15.09 -0.98 0.26
N VAL A 198 -15.98 -1.80 0.78
CA VAL A 198 -16.32 -1.87 2.20
C VAL A 198 -15.91 -3.23 2.70
N LYS A 199 -15.09 -3.26 3.74
CA LYS A 199 -14.55 -4.48 4.36
C LYS A 199 -14.82 -4.46 5.86
N ILE A 200 -15.31 -5.58 6.38
CA ILE A 200 -15.49 -5.83 7.82
C ILE A 200 -14.66 -7.04 8.19
N GLU A 201 -13.83 -6.92 9.20
CA GLU A 201 -12.92 -7.96 9.69
C GLU A 201 -13.13 -8.15 11.19
N SER A 202 -13.13 -9.38 11.66
CA SER A 202 -13.21 -9.74 13.06
C SER A 202 -12.06 -10.65 13.45
N TYR A 203 -11.31 -10.24 14.46
CA TYR A 203 -10.22 -10.99 15.06
C TYR A 203 -10.68 -11.42 16.45
N CYS A 204 -10.66 -12.71 16.73
CA CYS A 204 -11.23 -13.21 17.98
C CYS A 204 -10.49 -14.44 18.51
N SER A 205 -10.50 -14.56 19.82
CA SER A 205 -9.79 -15.60 20.56
C SER A 205 -10.24 -17.02 20.19
N TRP A 206 -11.49 -17.22 19.80
CA TRP A 206 -11.98 -18.53 19.34
C TRP A 206 -11.39 -18.95 17.98
N LEU A 207 -10.85 -18.00 17.18
CA LEU A 207 -10.04 -18.27 15.97
C LEU A 207 -8.55 -18.45 16.29
N GLY A 208 -8.14 -18.30 17.55
CA GLY A 208 -6.75 -18.33 17.98
C GLY A 208 -6.08 -16.97 18.05
N SER A 209 -6.82 -15.88 17.88
CA SER A 209 -6.28 -14.52 18.00
C SER A 209 -5.95 -14.18 19.47
N TYR A 210 -4.80 -13.53 19.70
CA TYR A 210 -4.42 -13.03 21.02
C TYR A 210 -5.18 -11.76 21.42
N TYR A 211 -5.61 -10.97 20.44
CA TYR A 211 -6.39 -9.75 20.61
C TYR A 211 -7.77 -9.89 19.98
N ASP A 212 -8.81 -9.45 20.71
CA ASP A 212 -10.17 -9.41 20.22
C ASP A 212 -10.50 -7.99 19.75
N TYR A 213 -10.74 -7.83 18.44
CA TYR A 213 -11.18 -6.57 17.85
C TYR A 213 -11.89 -6.76 16.53
N GLU A 214 -12.69 -5.78 16.17
CA GLU A 214 -13.32 -5.66 14.85
C GLU A 214 -12.74 -4.48 14.10
N LYS A 215 -12.70 -4.57 12.79
CA LYS A 215 -12.25 -3.48 11.92
C LYS A 215 -13.20 -3.32 10.76
N VAL A 216 -13.62 -2.08 10.53
CA VAL A 216 -14.40 -1.68 9.35
C VAL A 216 -13.55 -0.72 8.52
N THR A 217 -13.45 -0.99 7.23
CA THR A 217 -12.70 -0.15 6.29
C THR A 217 -13.60 0.25 5.14
N LEU A 218 -13.52 1.51 4.75
CA LEU A 218 -14.06 2.05 3.50
C LEU A 218 -12.91 2.63 2.69
N ASP A 219 -12.75 2.20 1.45
CA ASP A 219 -11.86 2.79 0.45
C ASP A 219 -12.69 3.19 -0.76
N LEU A 220 -12.80 4.49 -1.00
CA LEU A 220 -13.52 5.07 -2.13
C LEU A 220 -12.53 5.88 -2.97
N ARG A 221 -12.43 5.53 -4.26
CA ARG A 221 -11.53 6.20 -5.21
C ARG A 221 -12.34 6.62 -6.44
N GLU A 222 -12.23 7.89 -6.82
CA GLU A 222 -12.88 8.44 -7.98
C GLU A 222 -11.86 9.07 -8.93
N PHE A 223 -12.01 8.78 -10.21
CA PHE A 223 -11.12 9.25 -11.26
C PHE A 223 -11.94 9.94 -12.34
N ILE A 224 -11.59 11.19 -12.63
CA ILE A 224 -12.29 12.04 -13.59
C ILE A 224 -11.29 12.51 -14.64
N SER A 225 -11.45 12.02 -15.86
CA SER A 225 -10.66 12.47 -17.01
C SER A 225 -11.36 13.63 -17.71
N ILE A 226 -10.72 14.79 -17.76
CA ILE A 226 -11.20 15.90 -18.61
C ILE A 226 -10.87 15.59 -20.07
N ASN A 227 -9.71 15.01 -20.31
CA ASN A 227 -9.25 14.51 -21.59
C ASN A 227 -8.11 13.50 -21.35
N GLN A 228 -7.56 12.90 -22.41
CA GLN A 228 -6.53 11.86 -22.32
C GLN A 228 -5.25 12.25 -21.55
N ASN A 229 -5.04 13.55 -21.31
CA ASN A 229 -3.84 14.08 -20.68
C ASN A 229 -4.07 14.68 -19.29
N HIS A 230 -5.31 14.79 -18.84
CA HIS A 230 -5.67 15.47 -17.59
C HIS A 230 -6.62 14.61 -16.77
N VAL A 231 -6.17 14.14 -15.63
CA VAL A 231 -6.93 13.29 -14.72
C VAL A 231 -6.95 13.91 -13.33
N PHE A 232 -8.13 14.02 -12.76
CA PHE A 232 -8.33 14.24 -11.32
C PHE A 232 -8.59 12.91 -10.64
N ALA A 233 -7.82 12.61 -9.60
CA ALA A 233 -7.96 11.42 -8.80
C ALA A 233 -8.25 11.81 -7.35
N PHE A 234 -9.23 11.17 -6.74
CA PHE A 234 -9.63 11.38 -5.36
C PHE A 234 -9.69 10.06 -4.63
N GLN A 235 -9.25 10.05 -3.37
CA GLN A 235 -9.45 8.92 -2.47
C GLN A 235 -10.00 9.39 -1.14
N GLN A 236 -10.97 8.65 -0.61
CA GLN A 236 -11.46 8.74 0.75
C GLN A 236 -11.22 7.40 1.42
N TYR A 237 -10.49 7.41 2.51
CA TYR A 237 -10.20 6.22 3.28
C TYR A 237 -10.66 6.40 4.71
N VAL A 238 -11.40 5.41 5.21
CA VAL A 238 -11.90 5.42 6.58
C VAL A 238 -11.62 4.06 7.20
N SER A 239 -11.10 4.05 8.42
CA SER A 239 -10.86 2.83 9.18
C SER A 239 -11.30 3.00 10.62
N PHE A 240 -12.25 2.18 11.06
CA PHE A 240 -12.72 2.13 12.42
C PHE A 240 -12.44 0.78 13.05
N ARG A 241 -12.07 0.80 14.34
CA ARG A 241 -11.84 -0.40 15.13
C ARG A 241 -12.60 -0.34 16.45
N SER A 242 -13.20 -1.46 16.83
CA SER A 242 -13.68 -1.73 18.19
C SER A 242 -12.67 -2.63 18.91
N GLY A 243 -12.80 -2.85 20.20
CA GLY A 243 -11.92 -3.75 20.95
C GLY A 243 -10.48 -3.26 21.07
N GLN A 244 -9.55 -4.18 21.33
CA GLN A 244 -8.12 -3.91 21.56
C GLN A 244 -7.29 -4.56 20.45
N SER A 245 -6.65 -3.76 19.61
CA SER A 245 -5.73 -4.23 18.57
C SER A 245 -4.27 -3.91 18.93
N PRO A 246 -3.28 -4.70 18.44
CA PRO A 246 -1.87 -4.35 18.62
C PRO A 246 -1.52 -3.05 17.91
N PHE A 247 -0.55 -2.31 18.46
CA PHE A 247 -0.19 -0.98 17.98
C PHE A 247 0.24 -0.97 16.51
N TYR A 248 0.92 -2.01 16.05
CA TYR A 248 1.38 -2.11 14.67
C TYR A 248 0.24 -2.23 13.65
N ARG A 249 -0.97 -2.62 14.10
CA ARG A 249 -2.20 -2.73 13.27
C ARG A 249 -3.11 -1.50 13.39
N LEU A 250 -2.71 -0.49 14.15
CA LEU A 250 -3.45 0.77 14.26
C LEU A 250 -3.45 1.54 12.93
N PHE A 251 -4.31 2.54 12.82
CA PHE A 251 -4.31 3.46 11.69
C PHE A 251 -3.04 4.30 11.74
N LYS A 252 -2.30 4.33 10.65
CA LYS A 252 -1.07 5.08 10.45
C LYS A 252 -1.37 6.25 9.50
N LEU A 253 -1.36 7.46 10.02
CA LEU A 253 -1.70 8.63 9.21
C LEU A 253 -0.71 8.86 8.06
N GLY A 254 0.58 8.58 8.27
CA GLY A 254 1.64 8.76 7.28
C GLY A 254 1.45 7.94 6.00
N GLU A 255 0.79 6.76 6.07
CA GLU A 255 0.44 5.96 4.90
C GLU A 255 -0.50 6.70 3.93
N TYR A 256 -1.25 7.71 4.43
CA TYR A 256 -2.26 8.45 3.66
C TYR A 256 -1.90 9.91 3.44
N VAL A 257 -1.15 10.54 4.33
CA VAL A 257 -0.79 11.95 4.27
C VAL A 257 0.72 12.06 4.07
N ARG A 258 1.13 12.25 2.82
CA ARG A 258 2.54 12.30 2.41
C ARG A 258 3.31 13.36 3.20
N ALA A 259 4.62 13.17 3.37
CA ALA A 259 5.54 13.97 4.19
C ALA A 259 5.41 13.77 5.72
N TYR A 260 4.46 12.98 6.21
CA TYR A 260 4.52 12.43 7.56
C TYR A 260 5.12 11.02 7.54
N LYS A 261 5.86 10.67 8.60
CA LYS A 261 6.33 9.29 8.81
C LYS A 261 5.14 8.41 9.19
N ASP A 262 5.13 7.16 8.76
CA ASP A 262 4.00 6.25 8.93
C ASP A 262 3.61 6.08 10.40
N GLU A 263 4.58 5.80 11.27
CA GLU A 263 4.36 5.53 12.68
C GLU A 263 4.21 6.77 13.57
N LEU A 264 4.37 7.98 13.03
CA LEU A 264 4.35 9.22 13.83
C LEU A 264 2.98 9.45 14.51
N PHE A 265 1.90 9.11 13.82
CA PHE A 265 0.54 9.26 14.33
C PHE A 265 -0.22 7.95 14.25
N LEU A 266 -0.06 7.12 15.30
CA LEU A 266 -0.74 5.84 15.46
C LEU A 266 -2.02 6.04 16.26
N ASN A 267 -3.16 5.77 15.64
CA ASN A 267 -4.46 5.94 16.27
C ASN A 267 -5.37 4.72 16.03
N LYS A 268 -6.31 4.50 16.94
CA LYS A 268 -7.27 3.39 16.81
C LYS A 268 -8.08 3.50 15.52
N ASN A 269 -8.54 4.69 15.19
CA ASN A 269 -9.39 5.01 14.05
C ASN A 269 -8.74 6.10 13.20
N GLY A 270 -9.16 6.19 11.95
CA GLY A 270 -8.66 7.25 11.07
C GLY A 270 -9.54 7.51 9.86
N ILE A 271 -9.42 8.74 9.38
CA ILE A 271 -10.05 9.24 8.16
C ILE A 271 -8.97 9.95 7.37
N ALA A 272 -8.91 9.69 6.08
CA ALA A 272 -8.00 10.37 5.16
C ALA A 272 -8.69 10.72 3.84
N PHE A 273 -8.28 11.83 3.27
CA PHE A 273 -8.69 12.31 1.95
C PHE A 273 -7.45 12.66 1.15
N ARG A 274 -7.39 12.20 -0.09
CA ARG A 274 -6.34 12.50 -1.05
C ARG A 274 -6.95 13.09 -2.31
N ALA A 275 -6.31 14.11 -2.86
CA ALA A 275 -6.65 14.67 -4.15
C ALA A 275 -5.37 14.82 -4.98
N GLU A 276 -5.38 14.33 -6.20
CA GLU A 276 -4.25 14.40 -7.10
C GLU A 276 -4.70 14.82 -8.49
N TYR A 277 -4.05 15.83 -9.04
CA TYR A 277 -4.21 16.24 -10.43
C TYR A 277 -3.00 15.77 -11.22
N ARG A 278 -3.22 14.88 -12.18
CA ARG A 278 -2.20 14.30 -13.07
C ARG A 278 -2.33 14.89 -14.46
N PHE A 279 -1.22 15.32 -15.06
CA PHE A 279 -1.25 15.85 -16.42
C PHE A 279 0.01 15.51 -17.20
N PHE A 280 -0.17 15.26 -18.51
CA PHE A 280 0.85 14.86 -19.46
C PHE A 280 0.89 15.92 -20.59
N PRO A 281 1.62 17.04 -20.42
CA PRO A 281 1.53 18.20 -21.31
C PRO A 281 2.18 18.02 -22.68
N PHE A 282 3.10 17.06 -22.79
CA PHE A 282 3.94 16.95 -23.97
C PHE A 282 3.35 16.02 -25.04
N LYS A 283 3.59 16.36 -26.31
CA LYS A 283 3.20 15.56 -27.48
C LYS A 283 4.38 14.72 -28.00
N GLY A 284 4.07 13.68 -28.80
CA GLY A 284 5.08 12.79 -29.37
C GLY A 284 5.42 11.60 -28.48
N LYS A 285 6.18 10.64 -29.02
CA LYS A 285 6.44 9.35 -28.35
C LYS A 285 7.16 9.49 -27.00
N ILE A 286 8.17 10.38 -26.92
CA ILE A 286 8.92 10.63 -25.68
C ILE A 286 8.12 11.53 -24.75
N GLY A 287 7.51 12.59 -25.26
CA GLY A 287 6.77 13.55 -24.45
C GLY A 287 5.56 12.94 -23.74
N LYS A 288 4.85 12.02 -24.37
CA LYS A 288 3.73 11.30 -23.75
C LYS A 288 4.11 10.43 -22.55
N ARG A 289 5.40 10.17 -22.35
CA ARG A 289 5.92 9.41 -21.21
C ARG A 289 6.17 10.26 -19.98
N ILE A 290 6.22 11.60 -20.14
CA ILE A 290 6.54 12.52 -19.04
C ILE A 290 5.28 13.24 -18.61
N GLY A 291 4.92 13.05 -17.37
CA GLY A 291 3.78 13.69 -16.72
C GLY A 291 4.17 14.37 -15.43
N PHE A 292 3.24 15.11 -14.88
CA PHE A 292 3.35 15.79 -13.59
C PHE A 292 2.12 15.51 -12.76
N ALA A 293 2.29 15.59 -11.45
CA ALA A 293 1.20 15.53 -10.50
C ALA A 293 1.29 16.69 -9.52
N LEU A 294 0.14 17.23 -9.14
CA LEU A 294 -0.03 18.12 -8.00
C LEU A 294 -0.96 17.42 -7.03
N PHE A 295 -0.66 17.46 -5.73
CA PHE A 295 -1.47 16.75 -4.77
C PHE A 295 -1.72 17.52 -3.48
N PHE A 296 -2.81 17.17 -2.86
CA PHE A 296 -3.23 17.57 -1.52
C PHE A 296 -3.72 16.35 -0.78
N ASP A 297 -3.11 16.06 0.37
CA ASP A 297 -3.53 14.97 1.25
C ASP A 297 -3.92 15.57 2.60
N THR A 298 -4.94 15.02 3.23
CA THR A 298 -5.35 15.43 4.57
C THR A 298 -5.97 14.25 5.31
N GLY A 299 -5.86 14.24 6.64
CA GLY A 299 -6.44 13.20 7.46
C GLY A 299 -6.31 13.46 8.95
N GLN A 300 -7.05 12.68 9.71
CA GLN A 300 -7.04 12.68 11.16
C GLN A 300 -7.04 11.26 11.69
N GLY A 301 -6.13 10.96 12.62
CA GLY A 301 -6.20 9.79 13.49
C GLY A 301 -6.94 10.15 14.79
N MET A 302 -7.75 9.22 15.31
CA MET A 302 -8.59 9.47 16.49
C MET A 302 -8.81 8.20 17.32
N GLN A 303 -9.17 8.37 18.60
CA GLN A 303 -9.54 7.24 19.46
C GLN A 303 -11.00 6.83 19.30
N SER A 304 -11.88 7.78 19.17
CA SER A 304 -13.32 7.59 19.00
C SER A 304 -13.83 8.41 17.81
N VAL A 305 -14.90 7.94 17.19
CA VAL A 305 -15.60 8.69 16.14
C VAL A 305 -16.07 10.07 16.61
N LYS A 306 -16.32 10.21 17.93
CA LYS A 306 -16.72 11.48 18.55
C LYS A 306 -15.61 12.52 18.59
N ASP A 307 -14.37 12.09 18.42
CA ASP A 307 -13.18 12.94 18.45
C ASP A 307 -12.86 13.56 17.08
N VAL A 308 -13.72 13.37 16.08
CA VAL A 308 -13.56 14.01 14.76
C VAL A 308 -13.67 15.52 14.92
N ASN A 309 -12.59 16.22 14.60
CA ASN A 309 -12.51 17.67 14.68
C ASN A 309 -11.70 18.22 13.51
N ILE A 310 -12.29 19.13 12.75
CA ILE A 310 -11.64 19.70 11.55
C ILE A 310 -10.31 20.39 11.88
N ALA A 311 -10.18 20.95 13.09
CA ALA A 311 -8.94 21.61 13.52
C ALA A 311 -7.75 20.65 13.70
N ASP A 312 -8.02 19.34 13.88
CA ASP A 312 -7.01 18.32 14.10
C ASP A 312 -6.59 17.60 12.81
N PHE A 313 -7.20 17.96 11.66
CA PHE A 313 -6.78 17.41 10.38
C PHE A 313 -5.38 17.91 10.02
N ARG A 314 -4.52 16.97 9.71
CA ARG A 314 -3.16 17.23 9.26
C ARG A 314 -3.13 17.19 7.74
N CYS A 315 -2.43 18.15 7.15
CA CYS A 315 -2.41 18.33 5.70
C CYS A 315 -1.00 18.23 5.14
N SER A 316 -0.89 17.77 3.92
CA SER A 316 0.30 17.92 3.09
C SER A 316 -0.07 18.37 1.67
N VAL A 317 0.85 19.10 1.06
CA VAL A 317 0.77 19.51 -0.35
C VAL A 317 2.05 19.15 -1.06
N GLY A 318 1.98 18.91 -2.34
CA GLY A 318 3.18 18.59 -3.07
C GLY A 318 3.00 18.50 -4.57
N ALA A 319 4.12 18.20 -5.21
CA ALA A 319 4.20 18.01 -6.65
C ALA A 319 5.07 16.79 -6.98
N GLY A 320 4.83 16.18 -8.12
CA GLY A 320 5.57 15.03 -8.56
C GLY A 320 5.77 14.96 -10.06
N ILE A 321 6.74 14.15 -10.45
CA ILE A 321 7.01 13.79 -11.84
C ILE A 321 6.58 12.34 -12.05
N ARG A 322 6.03 12.07 -13.21
CA ARG A 322 5.62 10.74 -13.69
C ARG A 322 6.40 10.39 -14.93
N ILE A 323 7.05 9.23 -14.93
CA ILE A 323 7.77 8.72 -16.10
C ILE A 323 7.20 7.36 -16.46
N SER A 324 6.42 7.28 -17.55
CA SER A 324 5.86 6.02 -18.02
C SER A 324 6.95 5.13 -18.59
N ILE A 325 7.15 3.97 -17.98
CA ILE A 325 8.11 2.95 -18.40
C ILE A 325 7.56 2.21 -19.62
N PHE A 326 6.29 1.79 -19.54
CA PHE A 326 5.57 1.10 -20.62
C PHE A 326 4.56 2.06 -21.24
N THR A 327 4.54 2.14 -22.59
CA THR A 327 3.65 3.05 -23.31
C THR A 327 2.22 2.54 -23.38
N ASP A 328 2.04 1.24 -23.36
CA ASP A 328 0.73 0.61 -23.60
C ASP A 328 -0.06 0.49 -22.28
N ASP A 329 0.59 0.13 -21.16
CA ASP A 329 -0.05 -0.04 -19.86
C ASP A 329 0.17 1.14 -18.90
N ARG A 330 0.93 2.16 -19.31
CA ARG A 330 1.23 3.38 -18.54
C ARG A 330 1.67 3.11 -17.10
N PHE A 331 2.50 2.10 -16.87
CA PHE A 331 3.12 1.96 -15.55
C PHE A 331 4.12 3.09 -15.34
N ASN A 332 3.87 3.92 -14.33
CA ASN A 332 4.66 5.12 -14.06
C ASN A 332 5.71 4.87 -12.98
N LEU A 333 6.92 5.38 -13.20
CA LEU A 333 7.86 5.69 -12.14
C LEU A 333 7.48 7.05 -11.58
N ARG A 334 7.27 7.14 -10.28
CA ARG A 334 6.79 8.31 -9.56
C ARG A 334 7.91 8.92 -8.73
N PHE A 335 8.04 10.25 -8.82
CA PHE A 335 8.92 11.06 -7.98
C PHE A 335 8.06 12.14 -7.34
N ASP A 336 7.78 12.03 -6.06
CA ASP A 336 6.93 12.96 -5.34
C ASP A 336 7.75 13.74 -4.32
N TYR A 337 7.54 15.06 -4.25
CA TYR A 337 7.97 15.92 -3.17
C TYR A 337 6.76 16.44 -2.43
N GLY A 338 6.63 16.07 -1.17
CA GLY A 338 5.58 16.49 -0.27
C GLY A 338 6.08 17.41 0.82
N ARG A 339 5.23 18.33 1.26
CA ARG A 339 5.49 19.21 2.39
C ARG A 339 4.28 19.29 3.30
N CYS A 340 4.52 19.17 4.59
CA CYS A 340 3.58 19.46 5.67
C CYS A 340 4.14 20.57 6.59
N ASN A 341 3.40 20.96 7.61
CA ASN A 341 3.82 22.04 8.53
C ASN A 341 5.12 21.74 9.27
N ALA A 342 5.41 20.47 9.55
CA ALA A 342 6.54 20.05 10.36
C ALA A 342 7.71 19.51 9.53
N ASN A 343 7.45 19.05 8.30
CA ASN A 343 8.44 18.27 7.57
C ASN A 343 8.25 18.33 6.04
N SER A 344 9.22 17.83 5.31
CA SER A 344 9.14 17.55 3.88
C SER A 344 9.74 16.20 3.57
N ALA A 345 9.21 15.50 2.59
CA ALA A 345 9.69 14.20 2.17
C ALA A 345 9.75 14.07 0.65
N VAL A 346 10.67 13.23 0.20
CA VAL A 346 10.75 12.75 -1.18
C VAL A 346 10.38 11.28 -1.17
N ASP A 347 9.54 10.87 -2.10
CA ASP A 347 9.21 9.48 -2.37
C ASP A 347 9.48 9.15 -3.84
N ILE A 348 10.11 8.01 -4.09
CA ILE A 348 10.37 7.47 -5.41
C ILE A 348 9.84 6.05 -5.42
N SER A 349 8.85 5.77 -6.24
CA SER A 349 8.17 4.47 -6.28
C SER A 349 7.57 4.16 -7.64
N GLY A 350 7.18 2.91 -7.85
CA GLY A 350 6.45 2.45 -9.03
C GLY A 350 4.93 2.53 -8.83
N GLY A 351 4.20 2.79 -9.90
CA GLY A 351 2.75 2.94 -9.90
C GLY A 351 2.25 4.30 -9.43
N GLU A 352 0.94 4.46 -9.38
CA GLU A 352 0.31 5.65 -8.81
C GLU A 352 0.04 5.47 -7.30
N THR A 353 -0.26 6.54 -6.60
CA THR A 353 -0.44 6.50 -5.13
C THR A 353 -1.71 5.75 -4.72
N PHE A 354 -2.75 5.79 -5.55
CA PHE A 354 -4.05 5.12 -5.34
C PHE A 354 -4.81 4.96 -6.66
#